data_c970ebb1de01845e4a0a499ab6c4cac2
#
_entry.id   c970ebb1de01845e4a0a499ab6c4cac2
#
_cell.length_a   1.000
_cell.length_b   1.000
_cell.length_c   1.000
_cell.angle_alpha   90.00
_cell.angle_beta   90.00
_cell.angle_gamma   90.00
#
_symmetry.space_group_name_H-M   'P 1'
#
loop_
_entity.id
_entity.type
_entity.pdbx_description
1 polymer ?
#
loop_
_entity_poly.entity_id
_entity_poly.type
_entity_poly.pdbx_seq_one_letter_code
_entity_poly.pdbx_strand_id
1 'polypeptide(L)'
;MHFVKAKGILSAKNGMNLYRGCSHGCIYCDSRSNCYHMEHAFEDIEVKENAIELLKDALTRKRKKCMIGTGSMTDPYIPLEMKLGNVRKALELVYEYGFGFTVITKSNRILRDLDLLQKINEKTKCVVQMTLTTCDEDLCRKIEPNVSTTEERFEVLKTLRDCGIPTVVWLSPVLPFINDTEENISGILDMCAEAKAYGVICFGMGLTLREGNREYFYEQLDRLFPGVKEQYIRTYGDQYMMESGNSQKLMRLFHRKCEKYGIVHDNDQIFRYLSAFEEKDDGGQLSIWD
;
A
#
# COMPACT_ATOMS: atom_id res chain seq x y z
N MET A 1 -17.16 14.17 3.54
CA MET A 1 -16.91 13.11 4.54
C MET A 1 -18.10 12.99 5.48
N HIS A 2 -18.36 11.81 5.98
CA HIS A 2 -19.40 11.54 6.98
C HIS A 2 -18.90 10.49 7.98
N PHE A 3 -19.57 10.41 9.13
CA PHE A 3 -19.22 9.50 10.22
C PHE A 3 -20.20 8.34 10.28
N VAL A 4 -19.69 7.13 10.54
CA VAL A 4 -20.50 5.92 10.69
C VAL A 4 -20.09 5.11 11.89
N LYS A 5 -21.02 4.35 12.48
CA LYS A 5 -20.72 3.34 13.48
C LYS A 5 -20.47 1.99 12.82
N ALA A 6 -19.24 1.48 12.94
CA ALA A 6 -18.90 0.16 12.44
C ALA A 6 -19.30 -0.93 13.45
N LYS A 7 -19.59 -2.14 12.94
CA LYS A 7 -19.86 -3.34 13.77
C LYS A 7 -18.58 -4.10 14.16
N GLY A 8 -17.49 -3.86 13.45
CA GLY A 8 -16.20 -4.49 13.68
C GLY A 8 -15.09 -3.74 12.93
N ILE A 9 -13.85 -3.97 13.30
CA ILE A 9 -12.70 -3.24 12.75
C ILE A 9 -11.68 -4.18 12.09
N LEU A 10 -11.46 -5.37 12.64
CA LEU A 10 -10.51 -6.34 12.10
C LEU A 10 -11.22 -7.37 11.23
N SER A 11 -10.68 -7.60 10.04
CA SER A 11 -11.07 -8.72 9.18
C SER A 11 -10.54 -10.06 9.72
N ALA A 12 -10.98 -11.18 9.13
CA ALA A 12 -10.48 -12.51 9.47
C ALA A 12 -8.95 -12.66 9.30
N LYS A 13 -8.34 -11.86 8.39
CA LYS A 13 -6.89 -11.80 8.16
C LYS A 13 -6.21 -10.64 8.91
N ASN A 14 -6.84 -10.10 9.94
CA ASN A 14 -6.33 -8.98 10.75
C ASN A 14 -6.12 -7.67 9.99
N GLY A 15 -6.78 -7.50 8.85
CA GLY A 15 -6.81 -6.23 8.13
C GLY A 15 -7.74 -5.24 8.83
N MET A 16 -7.28 -4.00 8.96
CA MET A 16 -7.99 -2.88 9.56
C MET A 16 -8.26 -1.80 8.51
N ASN A 17 -9.48 -1.28 8.44
CA ASN A 17 -9.81 -0.10 7.64
C ASN A 17 -10.51 0.92 8.53
N LEU A 18 -9.82 2.01 8.86
CA LEU A 18 -10.33 3.13 9.66
C LEU A 18 -11.28 4.02 8.85
N TYR A 19 -11.06 4.03 7.55
CA TYR A 19 -11.78 4.82 6.56
C TYR A 19 -12.32 3.93 5.44
N ARG A 20 -13.31 4.44 4.70
CA ARG A 20 -13.78 3.88 3.44
C ARG A 20 -13.93 4.99 2.42
N GLY A 21 -13.54 4.73 1.16
CA GLY A 21 -13.31 5.77 0.15
C GLY A 21 -11.90 6.36 0.27
N CYS A 22 -11.46 7.10 -0.74
CA CYS A 22 -10.10 7.64 -0.79
C CYS A 22 -10.06 8.93 -1.62
N SER A 23 -9.38 9.95 -1.12
CA SER A 23 -9.23 11.24 -1.80
C SER A 23 -7.94 11.36 -2.64
N HIS A 24 -7.16 10.30 -2.76
CA HIS A 24 -5.91 10.29 -3.53
C HIS A 24 -6.13 10.43 -5.05
N GLY A 25 -7.29 10.01 -5.56
CA GLY A 25 -7.65 10.23 -6.97
C GLY A 25 -6.89 9.39 -7.99
N CYS A 26 -6.22 8.31 -7.58
CA CYS A 26 -5.55 7.41 -8.51
C CYS A 26 -6.50 6.95 -9.61
N ILE A 27 -6.12 7.18 -10.87
CA ILE A 27 -7.03 6.95 -12.02
C ILE A 27 -7.37 5.46 -12.22
N TYR A 28 -6.51 4.58 -11.75
CA TYR A 28 -6.59 3.11 -11.91
C TYR A 28 -7.15 2.38 -10.66
N CYS A 29 -7.67 3.09 -9.66
CA CYS A 29 -7.97 2.53 -8.34
C CYS A 29 -9.08 1.46 -8.41
N ASP A 30 -8.73 0.19 -8.13
CA ASP A 30 -9.68 -0.92 -8.10
C ASP A 30 -10.74 -0.78 -7.00
N SER A 31 -10.43 -0.08 -5.90
CA SER A 31 -11.38 0.15 -4.80
C SER A 31 -12.64 0.96 -5.20
N ARG A 32 -12.64 1.55 -6.42
CA ARG A 32 -13.83 2.18 -7.02
C ARG A 32 -14.82 1.20 -7.64
N SER A 33 -14.43 -0.08 -7.75
CA SER A 33 -15.26 -1.09 -8.40
C SER A 33 -16.59 -1.30 -7.68
N ASN A 34 -17.65 -1.48 -8.45
CA ASN A 34 -19.01 -1.70 -7.94
C ASN A 34 -19.13 -2.92 -7.02
N CYS A 35 -18.22 -3.92 -7.18
CA CYS A 35 -18.19 -5.10 -6.33
C CYS A 35 -17.88 -4.80 -4.84
N TYR A 36 -17.42 -3.62 -4.51
CA TYR A 36 -17.21 -3.19 -3.12
C TYR A 36 -18.42 -2.49 -2.51
N HIS A 37 -19.53 -2.37 -3.26
CA HIS A 37 -20.83 -1.89 -2.78
C HIS A 37 -20.74 -0.55 -2.05
N MET A 38 -20.07 0.44 -2.64
CA MET A 38 -20.03 1.79 -2.11
C MET A 38 -21.31 2.54 -2.53
N GLU A 39 -22.07 3.01 -1.57
CA GLU A 39 -23.37 3.65 -1.80
C GLU A 39 -23.26 5.20 -1.92
N HIS A 40 -22.05 5.73 -1.84
CA HIS A 40 -21.75 7.16 -1.93
C HIS A 40 -20.55 7.41 -2.84
N ALA A 41 -20.28 8.67 -3.18
CA ALA A 41 -19.11 9.03 -3.98
C ALA A 41 -17.81 8.54 -3.31
N PHE A 42 -16.89 8.02 -4.10
CA PHE A 42 -15.65 7.41 -3.59
C PHE A 42 -14.77 8.41 -2.82
N GLU A 43 -14.85 9.69 -3.14
CA GLU A 43 -14.16 10.80 -2.49
C GLU A 43 -14.88 11.30 -1.22
N ASP A 44 -16.12 10.90 -1.00
CA ASP A 44 -16.83 11.18 0.25
C ASP A 44 -16.42 10.17 1.31
N ILE A 45 -15.39 10.52 2.07
CA ILE A 45 -14.75 9.60 3.00
C ILE A 45 -15.68 9.23 4.16
N GLU A 46 -15.97 7.95 4.30
CA GLU A 46 -16.63 7.37 5.45
C GLU A 46 -15.61 7.18 6.58
N VAL A 47 -15.85 7.81 7.73
CA VAL A 47 -15.01 7.72 8.92
C VAL A 47 -15.70 6.84 9.96
N LYS A 48 -15.05 5.77 10.38
CA LYS A 48 -15.57 4.89 11.43
C LYS A 48 -15.30 5.51 12.81
N GLU A 49 -16.27 6.22 13.36
CA GLU A 49 -16.12 7.01 14.60
C GLU A 49 -15.74 6.16 15.82
N ASN A 50 -16.22 4.91 15.88
CA ASN A 50 -15.93 3.97 16.98
C ASN A 50 -14.77 2.99 16.65
N ALA A 51 -13.95 3.26 15.64
CA ALA A 51 -12.90 2.36 15.19
C ALA A 51 -11.87 2.05 16.28
N ILE A 52 -11.46 3.05 17.05
CA ILE A 52 -10.43 2.92 18.10
C ILE A 52 -10.92 2.08 19.27
N GLU A 53 -12.17 2.26 19.70
CA GLU A 53 -12.80 1.43 20.73
C GLU A 53 -12.90 -0.03 20.28
N LEU A 54 -13.38 -0.26 19.05
CA LEU A 54 -13.47 -1.59 18.46
C LEU A 54 -12.10 -2.25 18.32
N LEU A 55 -11.07 -1.48 17.98
CA LEU A 55 -9.70 -2.00 17.88
C LEU A 55 -9.19 -2.41 19.26
N LYS A 56 -9.33 -1.57 20.26
CA LYS A 56 -8.95 -1.88 21.65
C LYS A 56 -9.59 -3.19 22.12
N ASP A 57 -10.90 -3.31 21.95
CA ASP A 57 -11.67 -4.50 22.29
C ASP A 57 -11.16 -5.75 21.55
N ALA A 58 -10.90 -5.60 20.25
CA ALA A 58 -10.41 -6.71 19.42
C ALA A 58 -9.02 -7.18 19.86
N LEU A 59 -8.09 -6.25 20.14
CA LEU A 59 -6.73 -6.56 20.55
C LEU A 59 -6.71 -7.19 21.96
N THR A 60 -7.56 -6.72 22.88
CA THR A 60 -7.69 -7.28 24.23
C THR A 60 -8.17 -8.74 24.21
N ARG A 61 -9.10 -9.08 23.30
CA ARG A 61 -9.66 -10.45 23.21
C ARG A 61 -8.77 -11.42 22.44
N LYS A 62 -7.77 -10.93 21.67
CA LYS A 62 -6.90 -11.80 20.87
C LYS A 62 -5.91 -12.57 21.76
N ARG A 63 -6.01 -13.91 21.69
CA ARG A 63 -5.13 -14.80 22.44
C ARG A 63 -3.73 -14.93 21.85
N LYS A 64 -3.59 -14.76 20.53
CA LYS A 64 -2.29 -14.85 19.83
C LYS A 64 -1.95 -13.50 19.22
N LYS A 65 -0.72 -13.05 19.45
CA LYS A 65 -0.19 -11.85 18.76
C LYS A 65 -0.02 -12.14 17.27
N CYS A 66 -0.18 -11.12 16.46
CA CYS A 66 -0.11 -11.23 15.01
C CYS A 66 0.21 -9.87 14.39
N MET A 67 0.44 -9.85 13.09
CA MET A 67 0.51 -8.61 12.33
C MET A 67 -0.89 -8.01 12.13
N ILE A 68 -1.04 -6.73 12.41
CA ILE A 68 -2.24 -5.94 12.07
C ILE A 68 -1.94 -5.17 10.80
N GLY A 69 -2.74 -5.39 9.74
CA GLY A 69 -2.52 -4.77 8.44
C GLY A 69 -3.53 -3.66 8.14
N THR A 70 -3.12 -2.63 7.37
CA THR A 70 -4.03 -1.59 6.86
C THR A 70 -3.58 -1.06 5.50
N GLY A 71 -4.46 -0.34 4.80
CA GLY A 71 -4.13 0.34 3.54
C GLY A 71 -4.53 -0.42 2.27
N SER A 72 -5.12 -1.61 2.36
CA SER A 72 -5.49 -2.40 1.17
C SER A 72 -6.68 -1.85 0.40
N MET A 73 -7.61 -1.16 1.05
CA MET A 73 -8.82 -0.60 0.43
C MET A 73 -8.80 0.92 0.39
N THR A 74 -8.36 1.54 1.46
CA THR A 74 -8.23 2.98 1.62
C THR A 74 -6.84 3.26 2.12
N ASP A 75 -6.14 4.22 1.53
CA ASP A 75 -4.87 4.67 2.09
C ASP A 75 -5.12 5.27 3.49
N PRO A 76 -4.47 4.77 4.56
CA PRO A 76 -4.70 5.27 5.91
C PRO A 76 -4.15 6.69 6.11
N TYR A 77 -3.21 7.14 5.27
CA TYR A 77 -2.59 8.46 5.34
C TYR A 77 -3.14 9.45 4.32
N ILE A 78 -4.46 9.37 4.03
CA ILE A 78 -5.17 10.44 3.29
C ILE A 78 -5.04 11.77 4.02
N PRO A 79 -5.20 12.93 3.35
CA PRO A 79 -5.09 14.26 3.99
C PRO A 79 -5.98 14.43 5.24
N LEU A 80 -7.14 13.78 5.27
CA LEU A 80 -8.07 13.82 6.40
C LEU A 80 -7.47 13.26 7.69
N GLU A 81 -6.61 12.23 7.60
CA GLU A 81 -5.95 11.61 8.74
C GLU A 81 -5.07 12.60 9.53
N MET A 82 -4.52 13.61 8.86
CA MET A 82 -3.74 14.65 9.54
C MET A 82 -4.55 15.48 10.55
N LYS A 83 -5.88 15.51 10.38
CA LYS A 83 -6.81 16.19 11.28
C LYS A 83 -7.39 15.25 12.35
N LEU A 84 -7.67 14.00 11.98
CA LEU A 84 -8.37 13.04 12.85
C LEU A 84 -7.42 12.26 13.77
N GLY A 85 -6.23 11.93 13.28
CA GLY A 85 -5.21 11.19 14.04
C GLY A 85 -5.61 9.76 14.41
N ASN A 86 -6.50 9.13 13.64
CA ASN A 86 -6.99 7.80 13.96
C ASN A 86 -5.95 6.71 13.73
N VAL A 87 -5.08 6.87 12.71
CA VAL A 87 -3.96 5.94 12.49
C VAL A 87 -2.99 5.99 13.67
N ARG A 88 -2.64 7.19 14.13
CA ARG A 88 -1.75 7.34 15.30
C ARG A 88 -2.32 6.66 16.55
N LYS A 89 -3.60 6.88 16.86
CA LYS A 89 -4.29 6.21 17.98
C LYS A 89 -4.31 4.68 17.82
N ALA A 90 -4.49 4.20 16.59
CA ALA A 90 -4.42 2.76 16.32
C ALA A 90 -3.01 2.21 16.52
N LEU A 91 -1.95 2.93 16.11
CA LEU A 91 -0.56 2.57 16.35
C LEU A 91 -0.21 2.52 17.84
N GLU A 92 -0.71 3.48 18.62
CA GLU A 92 -0.56 3.49 20.09
C GLU A 92 -1.12 2.21 20.72
N LEU A 93 -2.32 1.78 20.30
CA LEU A 93 -2.91 0.52 20.76
C LEU A 93 -2.11 -0.71 20.27
N VAL A 94 -1.66 -0.73 19.02
CA VAL A 94 -0.84 -1.82 18.49
C VAL A 94 0.45 -1.98 19.32
N TYR A 95 1.13 -0.87 19.64
CA TYR A 95 2.32 -0.84 20.48
C TYR A 95 2.03 -1.28 21.91
N GLU A 96 0.98 -0.69 22.55
CA GLU A 96 0.59 -1.01 23.92
C GLU A 96 0.30 -2.49 24.09
N TYR A 97 -0.48 -3.07 23.20
CA TYR A 97 -0.88 -4.47 23.24
C TYR A 97 0.15 -5.44 22.65
N GLY A 98 1.30 -4.97 22.16
CA GLY A 98 2.39 -5.82 21.67
C GLY A 98 2.03 -6.61 20.40
N PHE A 99 1.33 -5.99 19.44
CA PHE A 99 1.09 -6.57 18.12
C PHE A 99 2.10 -6.05 17.10
N GLY A 100 2.30 -6.78 16.00
CA GLY A 100 3.05 -6.27 14.86
C GLY A 100 2.16 -5.41 13.96
N PHE A 101 2.77 -4.61 13.10
CA PHE A 101 2.06 -3.71 12.21
C PHE A 101 2.58 -3.76 10.77
N THR A 102 1.67 -3.70 9.82
CA THR A 102 2.03 -3.48 8.41
C THR A 102 1.03 -2.55 7.74
N VAL A 103 1.51 -1.67 6.89
CA VAL A 103 0.69 -0.63 6.25
C VAL A 103 1.06 -0.45 4.79
N ILE A 104 0.05 -0.35 3.92
CA ILE A 104 0.22 0.04 2.52
C ILE A 104 -0.15 1.51 2.39
N THR A 105 0.72 2.32 1.80
CA THR A 105 0.45 3.74 1.57
C THR A 105 1.15 4.27 0.32
N LYS A 106 0.68 5.42 -0.16
CA LYS A 106 1.31 6.26 -1.19
C LYS A 106 1.66 7.66 -0.62
N SER A 107 1.72 7.77 0.70
CA SER A 107 1.79 9.08 1.36
C SER A 107 3.04 9.24 2.22
N ASN A 108 3.74 10.36 2.03
CA ASN A 108 4.86 10.76 2.90
C ASN A 108 4.39 11.17 4.32
N ARG A 109 3.07 11.36 4.52
CA ARG A 109 2.48 11.67 5.83
C ARG A 109 2.68 10.58 6.86
N ILE A 110 3.03 9.36 6.45
CA ILE A 110 3.43 8.27 7.35
C ILE A 110 4.57 8.65 8.28
N LEU A 111 5.47 9.56 7.85
CA LEU A 111 6.59 10.03 8.65
C LEU A 111 6.15 10.81 9.91
N ARG A 112 4.91 11.31 9.98
CA ARG A 112 4.33 11.85 11.22
C ARG A 112 4.39 10.86 12.38
N ASP A 113 4.23 9.58 12.07
CA ASP A 113 4.12 8.51 13.05
C ASP A 113 5.39 7.64 13.15
N LEU A 114 6.51 8.14 12.62
CA LEU A 114 7.78 7.41 12.56
C LEU A 114 8.23 6.92 13.94
N ASP A 115 8.02 7.72 14.98
CA ASP A 115 8.34 7.39 16.37
C ASP A 115 7.62 6.12 16.86
N LEU A 116 6.34 5.96 16.52
CA LEU A 116 5.56 4.78 16.88
C LEU A 116 5.91 3.57 16.01
N LEU A 117 6.16 3.80 14.72
CA LEU A 117 6.60 2.73 13.80
C LEU A 117 7.92 2.12 14.27
N GLN A 118 8.88 2.96 14.71
CA GLN A 118 10.16 2.50 15.27
C GLN A 118 9.94 1.69 16.57
N LYS A 119 9.17 2.22 17.52
CA LYS A 119 8.86 1.53 18.78
C LYS A 119 8.18 0.17 18.56
N ILE A 120 7.25 0.09 17.60
CA ILE A 120 6.61 -1.17 17.23
C ILE A 120 7.66 -2.11 16.62
N ASN A 121 8.54 -1.60 15.74
CA ASN A 121 9.56 -2.41 15.10
C ASN A 121 10.63 -2.90 16.09
N GLU A 122 10.95 -2.14 17.12
CA GLU A 122 11.86 -2.52 18.21
C GLU A 122 11.26 -3.63 19.08
N LYS A 123 9.98 -3.49 19.44
CA LYS A 123 9.28 -4.43 20.34
C LYS A 123 8.82 -5.72 19.65
N THR A 124 8.35 -5.56 18.42
CA THR A 124 7.79 -6.65 17.61
C THR A 124 8.28 -6.52 16.16
N LYS A 125 7.36 -6.33 15.24
CA LYS A 125 7.67 -6.14 13.83
C LYS A 125 6.82 -5.05 13.22
N CYS A 126 7.45 -4.16 12.48
CA CYS A 126 6.78 -3.18 11.64
C CYS A 126 7.29 -3.28 10.21
N VAL A 127 6.38 -3.35 9.22
CA VAL A 127 6.76 -3.35 7.80
C VAL A 127 5.93 -2.33 7.07
N VAL A 128 6.58 -1.37 6.43
CA VAL A 128 5.89 -0.38 5.59
C VAL A 128 5.92 -0.82 4.14
N GLN A 129 4.75 -0.80 3.50
CA GLN A 129 4.56 -1.14 2.11
C GLN A 129 4.26 0.14 1.33
N MET A 130 5.13 0.49 0.39
CA MET A 130 4.99 1.70 -0.42
C MET A 130 4.68 1.33 -1.87
N THR A 131 3.64 1.93 -2.45
CA THR A 131 3.37 1.75 -3.88
C THR A 131 4.21 2.72 -4.69
N LEU A 132 4.93 2.21 -5.70
CA LEU A 132 5.60 2.98 -6.74
C LEU A 132 5.16 2.44 -8.10
N THR A 133 4.48 3.26 -8.89
CA THR A 133 3.95 2.87 -10.22
C THR A 133 4.78 3.47 -11.36
N THR A 134 5.42 4.60 -11.12
CA THR A 134 6.28 5.26 -12.08
C THR A 134 7.44 5.96 -11.40
N CYS A 135 8.61 6.03 -12.09
CA CYS A 135 9.75 6.85 -11.70
C CYS A 135 9.70 8.26 -12.33
N ASP A 136 8.71 8.55 -13.15
CA ASP A 136 8.48 9.85 -13.77
C ASP A 136 7.55 10.70 -12.91
N GLU A 137 8.03 11.85 -12.43
CA GLU A 137 7.29 12.75 -11.56
C GLU A 137 6.05 13.37 -12.21
N ASP A 138 6.16 13.75 -13.48
CA ASP A 138 5.05 14.37 -14.21
C ASP A 138 3.96 13.35 -14.52
N LEU A 139 4.36 12.13 -14.83
CA LEU A 139 3.43 11.02 -14.98
C LEU A 139 2.78 10.65 -13.65
N CYS A 140 3.56 10.63 -12.56
CA CYS A 140 3.03 10.39 -11.22
C CYS A 140 1.90 11.37 -10.88
N ARG A 141 2.11 12.67 -11.08
CA ARG A 141 1.08 13.70 -10.84
C ARG A 141 -0.17 13.54 -11.72
N LYS A 142 -0.03 12.97 -12.91
CA LYS A 142 -1.17 12.69 -13.80
C LYS A 142 -1.99 11.49 -13.35
N ILE A 143 -1.33 10.38 -13.03
CA ILE A 143 -2.04 9.12 -12.72
C ILE A 143 -2.40 8.98 -11.24
N GLU A 144 -1.76 9.74 -10.36
CA GLU A 144 -1.95 9.74 -8.90
C GLU A 144 -1.97 11.19 -8.34
N PRO A 145 -2.98 12.01 -8.69
CA PRO A 145 -2.91 13.48 -8.57
C PRO A 145 -2.80 14.03 -7.15
N ASN A 146 -3.29 13.30 -6.12
CA ASN A 146 -3.35 13.79 -4.74
C ASN A 146 -2.54 12.92 -3.76
N VAL A 147 -1.61 12.13 -4.26
CA VAL A 147 -0.65 11.39 -3.45
C VAL A 147 0.69 12.15 -3.34
N SER A 148 1.58 11.65 -2.52
CA SER A 148 2.98 12.10 -2.55
C SER A 148 3.62 11.69 -3.87
N THR A 149 4.51 12.52 -4.39
CA THR A 149 5.23 12.22 -5.63
C THR A 149 6.14 10.99 -5.48
N THR A 150 6.66 10.47 -6.56
CA THR A 150 7.57 9.33 -6.51
C THR A 150 8.82 9.66 -5.70
N GLU A 151 9.41 10.84 -5.89
CA GLU A 151 10.56 11.30 -5.14
C GLU A 151 10.26 11.40 -3.63
N GLU A 152 9.14 12.01 -3.26
CA GLU A 152 8.71 12.08 -1.85
C GLU A 152 8.52 10.69 -1.23
N ARG A 153 7.98 9.73 -1.98
CA ARG A 153 7.83 8.34 -1.51
C ARG A 153 9.17 7.62 -1.41
N PHE A 154 10.09 7.92 -2.31
CA PHE A 154 11.44 7.40 -2.26
C PHE A 154 12.21 7.93 -1.03
N GLU A 155 12.08 9.21 -0.68
CA GLU A 155 12.64 9.77 0.55
C GLU A 155 12.06 9.09 1.80
N VAL A 156 10.76 8.74 1.79
CA VAL A 156 10.16 7.92 2.87
C VAL A 156 10.85 6.57 2.99
N LEU A 157 11.06 5.87 1.88
CA LEU A 157 11.75 4.57 1.88
C LEU A 157 13.17 4.67 2.45
N LYS A 158 13.92 5.71 2.08
CA LYS A 158 15.27 5.97 2.61
C LYS A 158 15.24 6.26 4.12
N THR A 159 14.32 7.09 4.56
CA THR A 159 14.12 7.41 5.98
C THR A 159 13.81 6.15 6.79
N LEU A 160 12.91 5.30 6.30
CA LEU A 160 12.56 4.04 6.96
C LEU A 160 13.73 3.07 7.02
N ARG A 161 14.52 2.96 5.92
CA ARG A 161 15.79 2.20 5.90
C ARG A 161 16.74 2.67 7.00
N ASP A 162 16.95 3.97 7.12
CA ASP A 162 17.89 4.57 8.09
C ASP A 162 17.41 4.39 9.53
N CYS A 163 16.10 4.21 9.72
CA CYS A 163 15.48 3.84 11.00
C CYS A 163 15.39 2.32 11.24
N GLY A 164 15.93 1.49 10.36
CA GLY A 164 15.90 0.04 10.48
C GLY A 164 14.50 -0.59 10.31
N ILE A 165 13.55 0.15 9.76
CA ILE A 165 12.19 -0.36 9.48
C ILE A 165 12.18 -0.99 8.07
N PRO A 166 11.91 -2.30 7.94
CA PRO A 166 11.87 -2.96 6.65
C PRO A 166 10.71 -2.44 5.79
N THR A 167 10.99 -2.35 4.49
CA THR A 167 10.02 -1.88 3.50
C THR A 167 9.77 -2.91 2.41
N VAL A 168 8.56 -2.91 1.86
CA VAL A 168 8.17 -3.65 0.66
C VAL A 168 7.60 -2.66 -0.34
N VAL A 169 7.98 -2.78 -1.60
CA VAL A 169 7.44 -1.91 -2.66
C VAL A 169 6.39 -2.67 -3.47
N TRP A 170 5.27 -2.01 -3.77
CA TRP A 170 4.26 -2.49 -4.71
C TRP A 170 4.49 -1.85 -6.07
N LEU A 171 5.03 -2.62 -7.01
CA LEU A 171 5.12 -2.27 -8.43
C LEU A 171 3.84 -2.76 -9.12
N SER A 172 2.73 -2.12 -8.79
CA SER A 172 1.40 -2.48 -9.31
C SER A 172 0.40 -1.31 -9.13
N PRO A 173 -0.40 -1.00 -10.17
CA PRO A 173 -0.38 -1.60 -11.48
C PRO A 173 0.69 -1.02 -12.40
N VAL A 174 1.03 -1.76 -13.47
CA VAL A 174 1.71 -1.23 -14.65
C VAL A 174 0.65 -0.99 -15.71
N LEU A 175 0.55 0.26 -16.19
CA LEU A 175 -0.49 0.70 -17.13
C LEU A 175 0.00 0.53 -18.57
N PRO A 176 -0.54 -0.42 -19.37
CA PRO A 176 -0.19 -0.56 -20.78
C PRO A 176 -0.29 0.75 -21.54
N PHE A 177 0.64 1.01 -22.46
CA PHE A 177 0.76 2.23 -23.27
C PHE A 177 1.10 3.52 -22.49
N ILE A 178 1.29 3.46 -21.16
CA ILE A 178 1.52 4.64 -20.32
C ILE A 178 2.85 4.55 -19.58
N ASN A 179 3.03 3.54 -18.72
CA ASN A 179 4.26 3.36 -17.92
C ASN A 179 4.88 1.97 -18.07
N ASP A 180 4.45 1.18 -19.05
CA ASP A 180 4.95 -0.14 -19.35
C ASP A 180 6.25 -0.10 -20.19
N THR A 181 7.25 0.62 -19.69
CA THR A 181 8.56 0.81 -20.34
C THR A 181 9.70 0.23 -19.51
N GLU A 182 10.81 -0.11 -20.17
CA GLU A 182 12.01 -0.63 -19.49
C GLU A 182 12.61 0.43 -18.55
N GLU A 183 12.59 1.68 -18.97
CA GLU A 183 13.09 2.82 -18.20
C GLU A 183 12.33 2.93 -16.87
N ASN A 184 11.00 2.84 -16.93
CA ASN A 184 10.15 2.93 -15.75
C ASN A 184 10.41 1.77 -14.78
N ILE A 185 10.37 0.53 -15.26
CA ILE A 185 10.60 -0.66 -14.42
C ILE A 185 12.02 -0.63 -13.84
N SER A 186 13.01 -0.26 -14.67
CA SER A 186 14.40 -0.16 -14.24
C SER A 186 14.59 0.91 -13.17
N GLY A 187 14.05 2.12 -13.38
CA GLY A 187 14.18 3.24 -12.45
C GLY A 187 13.57 2.93 -11.08
N ILE A 188 12.37 2.33 -11.05
CA ILE A 188 11.73 1.93 -9.77
C ILE A 188 12.59 0.88 -9.05
N LEU A 189 13.13 -0.12 -9.75
CA LEU A 189 13.96 -1.14 -9.12
C LEU A 189 15.32 -0.60 -8.63
N ASP A 190 15.88 0.40 -9.30
CA ASP A 190 17.08 1.10 -8.84
C ASP A 190 16.78 1.87 -7.53
N MET A 191 15.65 2.56 -7.44
CA MET A 191 15.18 3.18 -6.19
C MET A 191 14.98 2.15 -5.06
N CYS A 192 14.38 0.98 -5.37
CA CYS A 192 14.20 -0.09 -4.39
C CYS A 192 15.54 -0.62 -3.86
N ALA A 193 16.53 -0.78 -4.74
CA ALA A 193 17.87 -1.22 -4.37
C ALA A 193 18.58 -0.21 -3.48
N GLU A 194 18.54 1.08 -3.83
CA GLU A 194 19.14 2.17 -3.04
C GLU A 194 18.48 2.28 -1.66
N ALA A 195 17.14 2.17 -1.60
CA ALA A 195 16.39 2.16 -0.35
C ALA A 195 16.52 0.84 0.43
N LYS A 196 17.22 -0.17 -0.08
CA LYS A 196 17.36 -1.50 0.51
C LYS A 196 16.00 -2.13 0.86
N ALA A 197 15.03 -1.98 -0.03
CA ALA A 197 13.73 -2.61 0.14
C ALA A 197 13.88 -4.13 0.29
N TYR A 198 13.16 -4.73 1.25
CA TYR A 198 13.15 -6.17 1.46
C TYR A 198 12.65 -6.92 0.22
N GLY A 199 11.60 -6.42 -0.40
CA GLY A 199 11.02 -7.08 -1.55
C GLY A 199 10.17 -6.14 -2.41
N VAL A 200 9.87 -6.61 -3.62
CA VAL A 200 8.99 -5.92 -4.57
C VAL A 200 7.87 -6.86 -4.99
N ILE A 201 6.63 -6.49 -4.69
CA ILE A 201 5.42 -7.19 -5.13
C ILE A 201 5.08 -6.73 -6.55
N CYS A 202 5.01 -7.68 -7.46
CA CYS A 202 4.55 -7.46 -8.83
C CYS A 202 3.66 -8.64 -9.25
N PHE A 203 2.42 -8.35 -9.71
CA PHE A 203 1.48 -9.36 -10.19
C PHE A 203 1.48 -9.51 -11.72
N GLY A 204 2.48 -8.94 -12.37
CA GLY A 204 2.59 -8.87 -13.82
C GLY A 204 2.55 -7.43 -14.32
N MET A 205 2.81 -7.26 -15.59
CA MET A 205 2.89 -5.94 -16.24
C MET A 205 1.53 -5.59 -16.86
N GLY A 206 0.61 -5.14 -16.01
CA GLY A 206 -0.75 -4.84 -16.43
C GLY A 206 -1.60 -4.27 -15.29
N LEU A 207 -2.90 -4.14 -15.58
CA LEU A 207 -3.91 -3.74 -14.59
C LEU A 207 -5.17 -4.58 -14.76
N THR A 208 -6.04 -4.51 -13.75
CA THR A 208 -7.37 -5.11 -13.79
C THR A 208 -8.42 -4.00 -13.77
N LEU A 209 -9.44 -4.12 -14.63
CA LEU A 209 -10.57 -3.21 -14.69
C LEU A 209 -11.89 -3.97 -14.55
N ARG A 210 -12.63 -3.61 -13.52
CA ARG A 210 -13.99 -4.08 -13.23
C ARG A 210 -15.00 -2.99 -13.57
N GLU A 211 -16.28 -3.34 -13.51
CA GLU A 211 -17.35 -2.36 -13.56
C GLU A 211 -17.19 -1.32 -12.44
N GLY A 212 -17.39 -0.05 -12.74
CA GLY A 212 -17.20 1.08 -11.86
C GLY A 212 -15.80 1.70 -12.00
N ASN A 213 -14.72 0.94 -11.80
CA ASN A 213 -13.39 1.51 -11.98
C ASN A 213 -12.99 1.63 -13.45
N ARG A 214 -13.51 0.78 -14.35
CA ARG A 214 -13.25 0.86 -15.79
C ARG A 214 -13.77 2.17 -16.39
N GLU A 215 -15.00 2.52 -16.07
CA GLU A 215 -15.65 3.74 -16.57
C GLU A 215 -14.88 4.96 -16.10
N TYR A 216 -14.52 5.01 -14.82
CA TYR A 216 -13.71 6.08 -14.27
C TYR A 216 -12.32 6.15 -14.92
N PHE A 217 -11.63 5.02 -15.09
CA PHE A 217 -10.33 4.98 -15.74
C PHE A 217 -10.40 5.49 -17.18
N TYR A 218 -11.39 5.07 -17.95
CA TYR A 218 -11.56 5.50 -19.34
C TYR A 218 -11.90 6.99 -19.44
N GLU A 219 -12.69 7.53 -18.53
CA GLU A 219 -12.94 8.97 -18.44
C GLU A 219 -11.65 9.75 -18.17
N GLN A 220 -10.80 9.25 -17.27
CA GLN A 220 -9.51 9.86 -16.99
C GLN A 220 -8.54 9.76 -18.19
N LEU A 221 -8.56 8.65 -18.93
CA LEU A 221 -7.75 8.52 -20.15
C LEU A 221 -8.14 9.55 -21.20
N ASP A 222 -9.43 9.76 -21.46
CA ASP A 222 -9.92 10.78 -22.41
C ASP A 222 -9.37 12.17 -22.05
N ARG A 223 -9.29 12.48 -20.77
CA ARG A 223 -8.82 13.78 -20.28
C ARG A 223 -7.30 13.94 -20.29
N LEU A 224 -6.55 12.90 -19.92
CA LEU A 224 -5.13 12.99 -19.61
C LEU A 224 -4.22 12.40 -20.69
N PHE A 225 -4.73 11.46 -21.48
CA PHE A 225 -3.98 10.68 -22.48
C PHE A 225 -4.81 10.49 -23.76
N PRO A 226 -5.03 11.56 -24.54
CA PRO A 226 -5.86 11.47 -25.75
C PRO A 226 -5.44 10.34 -26.68
N GLY A 227 -6.41 9.51 -27.12
CA GLY A 227 -6.20 8.37 -28.01
C GLY A 227 -5.80 7.06 -27.33
N VAL A 228 -5.44 7.09 -26.04
CA VAL A 228 -5.03 5.86 -25.30
C VAL A 228 -6.24 5.00 -24.95
N LYS A 229 -7.39 5.59 -24.63
CA LYS A 229 -8.63 4.85 -24.40
C LYS A 229 -9.01 3.97 -25.59
N GLU A 230 -8.94 4.53 -26.80
CA GLU A 230 -9.23 3.81 -28.04
C GLU A 230 -8.25 2.64 -28.25
N GLN A 231 -6.99 2.81 -27.84
CA GLN A 231 -6.01 1.72 -27.86
C GLN A 231 -6.40 0.60 -26.86
N TYR A 232 -6.82 0.96 -25.66
CA TYR A 232 -7.32 -0.01 -24.66
C TYR A 232 -8.52 -0.79 -25.20
N ILE A 233 -9.54 -0.10 -25.71
CA ILE A 233 -10.75 -0.73 -26.26
C ILE A 233 -10.41 -1.66 -27.40
N ARG A 234 -9.57 -1.22 -28.36
CA ARG A 234 -9.18 -2.02 -29.53
C ARG A 234 -8.34 -3.26 -29.14
N THR A 235 -7.49 -3.13 -28.11
CA THR A 235 -6.56 -4.20 -27.72
C THR A 235 -7.20 -5.20 -26.78
N TYR A 236 -7.99 -4.74 -25.82
CA TYR A 236 -8.48 -5.58 -24.72
C TYR A 236 -10.01 -5.77 -24.70
N GLY A 237 -10.78 -4.92 -25.42
CA GLY A 237 -12.25 -4.98 -25.34
C GLY A 237 -12.72 -4.90 -23.88
N ASP A 238 -13.55 -5.88 -23.48
CA ASP A 238 -14.12 -5.97 -22.12
C ASP A 238 -13.34 -6.89 -21.17
N GLN A 239 -12.11 -7.27 -21.52
CA GLN A 239 -11.30 -8.16 -20.68
C GLN A 239 -11.12 -7.56 -19.28
N TYR A 240 -11.17 -8.42 -18.27
CA TYR A 240 -10.89 -8.04 -16.87
C TYR A 240 -9.43 -7.70 -16.66
N MET A 241 -8.51 -8.52 -17.17
CA MET A 241 -7.06 -8.32 -17.05
C MET A 241 -6.51 -7.77 -18.35
N MET A 242 -5.77 -6.68 -18.25
CA MET A 242 -5.14 -5.98 -19.37
C MET A 242 -3.64 -6.03 -19.19
N GLU A 243 -3.02 -6.98 -19.89
CA GLU A 243 -1.58 -7.22 -19.82
C GLU A 243 -0.86 -6.42 -20.92
N SER A 244 0.28 -5.81 -20.58
CA SER A 244 1.13 -5.09 -21.54
C SER A 244 1.62 -6.03 -22.66
N GLY A 245 1.62 -5.54 -23.88
CA GLY A 245 2.25 -6.23 -25.01
C GLY A 245 3.75 -6.49 -24.79
N ASN A 246 4.40 -5.74 -23.88
CA ASN A 246 5.79 -5.89 -23.49
C ASN A 246 5.98 -6.77 -22.24
N SER A 247 4.92 -7.37 -21.69
CA SER A 247 4.93 -8.03 -20.38
C SER A 247 6.07 -9.02 -20.21
N GLN A 248 6.29 -9.92 -21.18
CA GLN A 248 7.37 -10.91 -21.09
C GLN A 248 8.77 -10.27 -21.01
N LYS A 249 9.00 -9.19 -21.77
CA LYS A 249 10.28 -8.47 -21.77
C LYS A 249 10.50 -7.76 -20.44
N LEU A 250 9.48 -7.07 -19.97
CA LEU A 250 9.50 -6.32 -18.71
C LEU A 250 9.62 -7.25 -17.50
N MET A 251 8.94 -8.41 -17.49
CA MET A 251 9.08 -9.41 -16.44
C MET A 251 10.49 -10.02 -16.41
N ARG A 252 11.10 -10.30 -17.56
CA ARG A 252 12.51 -10.72 -17.59
C ARG A 252 13.46 -9.66 -17.04
N LEU A 253 13.22 -8.38 -17.34
CA LEU A 253 13.99 -7.27 -16.76
C LEU A 253 13.80 -7.20 -15.26
N PHE A 254 12.55 -7.29 -14.78
CA PHE A 254 12.18 -7.29 -13.38
C PHE A 254 12.92 -8.38 -12.60
N HIS A 255 12.80 -9.64 -12.99
CA HIS A 255 13.47 -10.76 -12.32
C HIS A 255 15.00 -10.59 -12.30
N ARG A 256 15.60 -10.31 -13.45
CA ARG A 256 17.06 -10.11 -13.55
C ARG A 256 17.57 -8.99 -12.62
N LYS A 257 16.85 -7.87 -12.52
CA LYS A 257 17.25 -6.77 -11.64
C LYS A 257 17.04 -7.10 -10.17
N CYS A 258 15.92 -7.72 -9.81
CA CYS A 258 15.69 -8.17 -8.44
C CYS A 258 16.76 -9.16 -7.97
N GLU A 259 17.10 -10.15 -8.81
CA GLU A 259 18.19 -11.09 -8.54
C GLU A 259 19.54 -10.38 -8.36
N LYS A 260 19.87 -9.46 -9.29
CA LYS A 260 21.11 -8.67 -9.22
C LYS A 260 21.23 -7.87 -7.93
N TYR A 261 20.12 -7.32 -7.42
CA TYR A 261 20.11 -6.48 -6.23
C TYR A 261 19.80 -7.24 -4.94
N GLY A 262 19.53 -8.55 -5.01
CA GLY A 262 19.15 -9.35 -3.85
C GLY A 262 17.79 -8.99 -3.28
N ILE A 263 16.89 -8.43 -4.10
CA ILE A 263 15.53 -8.04 -3.71
C ILE A 263 14.62 -9.25 -3.81
N VAL A 264 13.89 -9.58 -2.75
CA VAL A 264 12.87 -10.64 -2.77
C VAL A 264 11.75 -10.25 -3.74
N HIS A 265 11.40 -11.15 -4.67
CA HIS A 265 10.40 -10.87 -5.69
C HIS A 265 9.43 -12.04 -5.94
N ASP A 266 9.46 -13.03 -5.07
CA ASP A 266 8.42 -14.04 -4.96
C ASP A 266 7.29 -13.51 -4.07
N ASN A 267 6.11 -13.31 -4.65
CA ASN A 267 4.97 -12.72 -3.95
C ASN A 267 4.55 -13.55 -2.74
N ASP A 268 4.57 -14.89 -2.82
CA ASP A 268 4.17 -15.76 -1.72
C ASP A 268 5.17 -15.66 -0.55
N GLN A 269 6.46 -15.56 -0.86
CA GLN A 269 7.50 -15.33 0.15
C GLN A 269 7.30 -13.98 0.84
N ILE A 270 7.02 -12.92 0.07
CA ILE A 270 6.76 -11.58 0.62
C ILE A 270 5.50 -11.59 1.49
N PHE A 271 4.40 -12.21 1.05
CA PHE A 271 3.18 -12.27 1.87
C PHE A 271 3.36 -13.10 3.14
N ARG A 272 4.13 -14.18 3.09
CA ARG A 272 4.53 -14.91 4.31
C ARG A 272 5.32 -14.01 5.25
N TYR A 273 6.29 -13.26 4.74
CA TYR A 273 7.06 -12.29 5.53
C TYR A 273 6.18 -11.23 6.16
N LEU A 274 5.25 -10.62 5.41
CA LEU A 274 4.33 -9.58 5.88
C LEU A 274 3.37 -10.09 6.97
N SER A 275 2.99 -11.35 6.93
CA SER A 275 2.06 -11.97 7.88
C SER A 275 2.74 -12.62 9.08
N ALA A 276 4.03 -12.91 9.00
CA ALA A 276 4.80 -13.51 10.08
C ALA A 276 5.00 -12.48 11.20
N PHE A 277 4.43 -12.77 12.37
CA PHE A 277 4.65 -12.01 13.59
C PHE A 277 5.98 -12.40 14.22
N GLU A 278 6.69 -11.42 14.73
CA GLU A 278 7.94 -11.59 15.45
C GLU A 278 7.84 -10.83 16.77
N GLU A 279 8.14 -11.49 17.89
CA GLU A 279 8.36 -10.87 19.18
C GLU A 279 9.88 -10.73 19.35
N LYS A 280 10.34 -9.51 19.58
CA LYS A 280 11.76 -9.26 19.84
C LYS A 280 11.92 -9.19 21.35
N ASP A 281 12.79 -10.03 21.88
CA ASP A 281 13.12 -9.98 23.32
C ASP A 281 13.65 -8.56 23.65
N ASP A 282 12.97 -7.91 24.55
CA ASP A 282 13.48 -6.70 25.22
C ASP A 282 14.67 -7.12 26.07
N GLY A 283 15.82 -7.41 25.59
CA GLY A 283 17.05 -7.81 26.33
C GLY A 283 16.92 -7.84 27.88
N GLY A 284 15.83 -8.37 28.36
CA GLY A 284 15.43 -8.41 29.75
C GLY A 284 16.36 -9.35 30.46
N GLN A 285 17.18 -8.79 31.31
CA GLN A 285 17.95 -9.36 32.38
C GLN A 285 17.33 -10.69 32.82
N LEU A 286 18.00 -11.80 32.46
CA LEU A 286 17.73 -13.09 33.02
C LEU A 286 17.60 -12.92 34.56
N SER A 287 16.42 -13.16 35.10
CA SER A 287 16.25 -13.21 36.54
C SER A 287 17.15 -14.33 37.06
N ILE A 288 18.11 -13.97 37.90
CA ILE A 288 19.08 -14.89 38.52
C ILE A 288 18.39 -15.78 39.57
N TRP A 289 17.09 -16.00 39.47
CA TRP A 289 16.33 -16.84 40.39
C TRP A 289 15.35 -17.74 39.62
N ASP A 290 15.89 -18.84 39.07
CA ASP A 290 15.23 -20.12 38.86
C ASP A 290 16.24 -21.22 39.07
#